data_816966537e2f560bbca2d71f6d8e6df2
#
_entry.id   816966537e2f560bbca2d71f6d8e6df2
#
_cell.length_a   1.000
_cell.length_b   1.000
_cell.length_c   1.000
_cell.angle_alpha   90.00
_cell.angle_beta   90.00
_cell.angle_gamma   90.00
#
_symmetry.space_group_name_H-M   'P 1'
#
loop_
_entity.id
_entity.type
_entity.pdbx_description
1 polymer ?
#
loop_
_entity_poly.entity_id
_entity_poly.type
_entity_poly.pdbx_seq_one_letter_code
_entity_poly.pdbx_strand_id
1 'polypeptide(L)'
;PRMHVTSEAEIRRRRQQIPVTYVIFDLLYLDGQSLLDEPYERRRRRLAELQLGGPSWQVPEYHRGEGSALLQATREQGLEGVIAKRLDSRYQPGRRGRSWLKVKNVRRQEVVIGGWLPGEGRREGELGALLVGYYDGGDLRYAGKVGTGFDEADLRMLRDRLAPLRRETSPFAGRQPQRGAVFVEPELVCEVAFTEWTQAGTLRHPSYQGLRDDKPAGEVVREEQPE
;
A
#
# COMPACT_ATOMS: atom_id res chain seq x y z
N PRO A 1 8.73 -10.74 8.49
CA PRO A 1 10.17 -11.00 8.47
C PRO A 1 10.93 -9.68 8.60
N ARG A 2 11.90 -9.58 9.52
CA ARG A 2 12.76 -8.40 9.62
C ARG A 2 13.60 -8.32 8.34
N MET A 3 13.43 -7.27 7.56
CA MET A 3 14.15 -7.05 6.28
C MET A 3 15.63 -6.71 6.45
N HIS A 4 16.11 -6.45 7.69
CA HIS A 4 17.50 -6.12 7.97
C HIS A 4 18.15 -7.25 8.75
N VAL A 5 18.86 -8.13 8.02
CA VAL A 5 19.71 -9.17 8.59
C VAL A 5 21.14 -8.84 8.25
N THR A 6 21.97 -8.69 9.25
CA THR A 6 23.40 -8.32 9.11
C THR A 6 24.35 -9.48 9.39
N SER A 7 23.87 -10.56 10.00
CA SER A 7 24.67 -11.76 10.30
C SER A 7 24.85 -12.63 9.06
N GLU A 8 26.09 -12.89 8.65
CA GLU A 8 26.41 -13.76 7.50
C GLU A 8 25.84 -15.19 7.65
N ALA A 9 25.84 -15.75 8.84
CA ALA A 9 25.31 -17.10 9.09
C ALA A 9 23.79 -17.15 8.86
N GLU A 10 23.07 -16.09 9.28
CA GLU A 10 21.62 -16.00 9.05
C GLU A 10 21.30 -15.71 7.58
N ILE A 11 22.11 -14.91 6.89
CA ILE A 11 22.00 -14.67 5.45
C ILE A 11 22.14 -15.98 4.69
N ARG A 12 23.16 -16.81 4.99
CA ARG A 12 23.37 -18.12 4.34
C ARG A 12 22.20 -19.04 4.57
N ARG A 13 21.66 -19.12 5.78
CA ARG A 13 20.48 -19.93 6.11
C ARG A 13 19.25 -19.48 5.34
N ARG A 14 19.00 -18.16 5.29
CA ARG A 14 17.83 -17.60 4.58
C ARG A 14 17.92 -17.75 3.06
N ARG A 15 19.11 -17.64 2.48
CA ARG A 15 19.31 -17.90 1.03
C ARG A 15 18.84 -19.26 0.57
N GLN A 16 18.91 -20.27 1.41
CA GLN A 16 18.42 -21.61 1.10
C GLN A 16 16.89 -21.73 1.19
N GLN A 17 16.25 -20.89 2.00
CA GLN A 17 14.80 -20.94 2.27
C GLN A 17 13.99 -19.92 1.45
N ILE A 18 14.61 -18.81 1.07
CA ILE A 18 13.95 -17.71 0.37
C ILE A 18 14.72 -17.45 -0.93
N PRO A 19 14.25 -17.96 -2.07
CA PRO A 19 14.85 -17.66 -3.35
C PRO A 19 14.70 -16.17 -3.65
N VAL A 20 15.78 -15.53 -4.11
CA VAL A 20 15.82 -14.12 -4.48
C VAL A 20 16.20 -14.01 -5.94
N THR A 21 15.41 -13.27 -6.71
CA THR A 21 15.73 -12.94 -8.11
C THR A 21 16.16 -11.46 -8.19
N TYR A 22 17.32 -11.23 -8.78
CA TYR A 22 17.81 -9.89 -9.09
C TYR A 22 17.23 -9.43 -10.43
N VAL A 23 16.41 -8.40 -10.39
CA VAL A 23 15.73 -7.85 -11.57
C VAL A 23 16.50 -6.63 -12.07
N ILE A 24 17.10 -6.74 -13.27
CA ILE A 24 17.91 -5.69 -13.90
C ILE A 24 17.01 -4.93 -14.87
N PHE A 25 16.68 -3.70 -14.57
CA PHE A 25 15.69 -2.92 -15.32
C PHE A 25 16.25 -1.64 -15.98
N ASP A 26 17.53 -1.33 -15.79
CA ASP A 26 18.23 -0.21 -16.43
C ASP A 26 19.74 -0.49 -16.49
N LEU A 27 20.45 0.22 -17.37
CA LEU A 27 21.91 0.14 -17.52
C LEU A 27 22.50 1.55 -17.44
N LEU A 28 23.30 1.80 -16.40
CA LEU A 28 23.83 3.15 -16.11
C LEU A 28 25.31 3.32 -16.45
N TYR A 29 26.02 2.19 -16.59
CA TYR A 29 27.44 2.19 -16.88
C TYR A 29 27.81 0.89 -17.62
N LEU A 30 28.63 0.98 -18.65
CA LEU A 30 29.10 -0.18 -19.42
C LEU A 30 30.49 0.10 -20.00
N ASP A 31 31.43 -0.85 -19.85
CA ASP A 31 32.76 -0.83 -20.43
C ASP A 31 33.53 0.47 -20.22
N GLY A 32 33.51 0.98 -18.99
CA GLY A 32 34.19 2.24 -18.63
C GLY A 32 33.44 3.51 -19.01
N GLN A 33 32.23 3.42 -19.60
CA GLN A 33 31.45 4.56 -20.05
C GLN A 33 30.17 4.76 -19.23
N SER A 34 29.90 6.01 -18.83
CA SER A 34 28.65 6.41 -18.22
C SER A 34 27.55 6.54 -19.29
N LEU A 35 26.37 5.94 -18.99
CA LEU A 35 25.19 6.00 -19.84
C LEU A 35 24.10 6.91 -19.25
N LEU A 36 24.39 7.65 -18.19
CA LEU A 36 23.40 8.48 -17.48
C LEU A 36 22.75 9.53 -18.39
N ASP A 37 23.51 10.08 -19.34
CA ASP A 37 23.04 11.09 -20.29
C ASP A 37 22.31 10.49 -21.49
N GLU A 38 22.37 9.19 -21.69
CA GLU A 38 21.61 8.55 -22.77
C GLU A 38 20.12 8.47 -22.42
N PRO A 39 19.22 8.55 -23.42
CA PRO A 39 17.79 8.28 -23.25
C PRO A 39 17.56 6.88 -22.69
N TYR A 40 16.52 6.74 -21.84
CA TYR A 40 16.16 5.44 -21.23
C TYR A 40 15.98 4.32 -22.27
N GLU A 41 15.34 4.64 -23.42
CA GLU A 41 15.17 3.70 -24.52
C GLU A 41 16.51 3.14 -25.03
N ARG A 42 17.53 3.97 -25.19
CA ARG A 42 18.85 3.55 -25.63
C ARG A 42 19.54 2.67 -24.60
N ARG A 43 19.47 3.05 -23.31
CA ARG A 43 20.01 2.25 -22.21
C ARG A 43 19.34 0.86 -22.13
N ARG A 44 18.02 0.80 -22.31
CA ARG A 44 17.27 -0.48 -22.33
C ARG A 44 17.64 -1.36 -23.52
N ARG A 45 17.86 -0.78 -24.70
CA ARG A 45 18.33 -1.51 -25.88
C ARG A 45 19.69 -2.13 -25.61
N ARG A 46 20.66 -1.36 -25.11
CA ARG A 46 21.99 -1.87 -24.74
C ARG A 46 21.91 -2.96 -23.67
N LEU A 47 21.04 -2.81 -22.68
CA LEU A 47 20.83 -3.82 -21.66
C LEU A 47 20.31 -5.14 -22.26
N ALA A 48 19.40 -5.08 -23.23
CA ALA A 48 18.88 -6.24 -23.91
C ALA A 48 19.95 -6.94 -24.77
N GLU A 49 20.83 -6.17 -25.42
CA GLU A 49 21.95 -6.69 -26.23
C GLU A 49 22.95 -7.50 -25.40
N LEU A 50 23.05 -7.24 -24.09
CA LEU A 50 23.92 -8.02 -23.19
C LEU A 50 23.38 -9.44 -22.91
N GLN A 51 22.16 -9.75 -23.28
CA GLN A 51 21.52 -11.08 -23.11
C GLN A 51 21.70 -11.67 -21.71
N LEU A 52 21.64 -10.80 -20.68
CA LEU A 52 21.82 -11.21 -19.29
C LEU A 52 20.63 -12.04 -18.83
N GLY A 53 20.92 -13.25 -18.34
CA GLY A 53 19.93 -14.14 -17.76
C GLY A 53 20.58 -15.22 -16.93
N GLY A 54 19.87 -15.75 -15.95
CA GLY A 54 20.39 -16.81 -15.08
C GLY A 54 19.39 -17.22 -14.00
N PRO A 55 19.76 -18.20 -13.17
CA PRO A 55 18.83 -18.77 -12.19
C PRO A 55 18.39 -17.79 -11.09
N SER A 56 19.17 -16.71 -10.89
CA SER A 56 18.90 -15.71 -9.82
C SER A 56 18.89 -14.29 -10.33
N TRP A 57 18.90 -14.03 -11.62
CA TRP A 57 18.76 -12.69 -12.21
C TRP A 57 18.08 -12.76 -13.57
N GLN A 58 17.38 -11.69 -13.89
CA GLN A 58 16.68 -11.54 -15.16
C GLN A 58 16.58 -10.07 -15.60
N VAL A 59 16.51 -9.88 -16.90
CA VAL A 59 16.16 -8.60 -17.53
C VAL A 59 14.70 -8.73 -18.00
N PRO A 60 13.73 -8.07 -17.32
CA PRO A 60 12.33 -8.18 -17.71
C PRO A 60 12.10 -7.45 -19.03
N GLU A 61 11.14 -7.90 -19.81
CA GLU A 61 10.60 -7.14 -20.93
C GLU A 61 9.92 -5.86 -20.42
N TYR A 62 9.77 -4.88 -21.30
CA TYR A 62 9.01 -3.68 -21.01
C TYR A 62 7.97 -3.44 -22.12
N HIS A 63 6.84 -2.93 -21.73
CA HIS A 63 5.72 -2.67 -22.61
C HIS A 63 5.71 -1.20 -23.05
N ARG A 64 5.41 -0.96 -24.32
CA ARG A 64 5.23 0.39 -24.87
C ARG A 64 3.75 0.66 -25.09
N GLY A 65 3.27 1.81 -24.65
CA GLY A 65 1.85 2.14 -24.72
C GLY A 65 1.02 1.27 -23.77
N GLU A 66 -0.28 1.32 -23.93
CA GLU A 66 -1.28 0.48 -23.21
C GLU A 66 -1.06 0.29 -21.69
N GLY A 67 -0.52 1.32 -21.03
CA GLY A 67 -0.17 1.26 -19.61
C GLY A 67 -1.35 0.93 -18.68
N SER A 68 -2.57 1.28 -19.10
CA SER A 68 -3.80 0.93 -18.36
C SER A 68 -4.09 -0.58 -18.40
N ALA A 69 -3.92 -1.23 -19.55
CA ALA A 69 -4.12 -2.68 -19.69
C ALA A 69 -3.05 -3.44 -18.87
N LEU A 70 -1.80 -2.99 -18.93
CA LEU A 70 -0.74 -3.57 -18.11
C LEU A 70 -1.01 -3.38 -16.60
N LEU A 71 -1.48 -2.20 -16.18
CA LEU A 71 -1.83 -1.94 -14.77
C LEU A 71 -2.97 -2.86 -14.31
N GLN A 72 -3.97 -3.10 -15.17
CA GLN A 72 -5.04 -4.04 -14.87
C GLN A 72 -4.50 -5.47 -14.72
N ALA A 73 -3.68 -5.95 -15.65
CA ALA A 73 -3.06 -7.27 -15.57
C ALA A 73 -2.21 -7.44 -14.30
N THR A 74 -1.46 -6.39 -13.89
CA THR A 74 -0.71 -6.42 -12.63
C THR A 74 -1.62 -6.47 -11.40
N ARG A 75 -2.83 -5.89 -11.47
CA ARG A 75 -3.82 -5.98 -10.39
C ARG A 75 -4.35 -7.40 -10.24
N GLU A 76 -4.71 -8.04 -11.36
CA GLU A 76 -5.19 -9.43 -11.40
C GLU A 76 -4.13 -10.41 -10.86
N GLN A 77 -2.85 -10.13 -11.07
CA GLN A 77 -1.72 -10.91 -10.54
C GLN A 77 -1.31 -10.53 -9.10
N GLY A 78 -2.03 -9.63 -8.43
CA GLY A 78 -1.71 -9.21 -7.07
C GLY A 78 -0.40 -8.40 -6.92
N LEU A 79 0.14 -7.85 -8.02
CA LEU A 79 1.37 -7.05 -7.99
C LEU A 79 1.10 -5.63 -7.46
N GLU A 80 2.13 -4.98 -6.90
CA GLU A 80 2.01 -3.63 -6.31
C GLU A 80 1.59 -2.55 -7.32
N GLY A 81 1.88 -2.75 -8.60
CA GLY A 81 1.62 -1.81 -9.68
C GLY A 81 2.75 -1.76 -10.70
N VAL A 82 2.85 -0.67 -11.44
CA VAL A 82 3.83 -0.49 -12.52
C VAL A 82 4.68 0.76 -12.32
N ILE A 83 5.86 0.77 -12.94
CA ILE A 83 6.68 1.97 -13.09
C ILE A 83 6.60 2.42 -14.55
N ALA A 84 5.90 3.54 -14.79
CA ALA A 84 5.87 4.19 -16.10
C ALA A 84 7.13 5.06 -16.26
N LYS A 85 7.89 4.84 -17.34
CA LYS A 85 9.17 5.52 -17.58
C LYS A 85 9.14 6.23 -18.95
N ARG A 86 9.49 7.50 -18.98
CA ARG A 86 9.64 8.24 -20.25
C ARG A 86 10.83 7.70 -21.03
N LEU A 87 10.62 7.31 -22.27
CA LEU A 87 11.63 6.68 -23.12
C LEU A 87 12.79 7.61 -23.45
N ASP A 88 12.53 8.91 -23.63
CA ASP A 88 13.52 9.95 -23.93
C ASP A 88 14.25 10.50 -22.69
N SER A 89 13.94 10.00 -21.47
CA SER A 89 14.49 10.55 -20.24
C SER A 89 15.92 10.11 -19.98
N ARG A 90 16.76 11.07 -19.52
CA ARG A 90 18.06 10.80 -18.94
C ARG A 90 17.92 10.32 -17.49
N TYR A 91 18.92 9.63 -16.99
CA TYR A 91 18.94 9.23 -15.59
C TYR A 91 19.45 10.39 -14.71
N GLN A 92 18.72 10.71 -13.66
CA GLN A 92 19.05 11.79 -12.74
C GLN A 92 19.31 11.24 -11.33
N PRO A 93 20.58 10.97 -10.96
CA PRO A 93 20.90 10.42 -9.64
C PRO A 93 20.41 11.33 -8.51
N GLY A 94 19.80 10.72 -7.47
CA GLY A 94 19.35 11.45 -6.28
C GLY A 94 18.15 12.37 -6.48
N ARG A 95 17.58 12.47 -7.68
CA ARG A 95 16.42 13.32 -7.96
C ARG A 95 15.15 12.48 -8.14
N ARG A 96 14.05 12.99 -7.59
CA ARG A 96 12.70 12.50 -7.90
C ARG A 96 12.06 13.43 -8.91
N GLY A 97 11.81 12.92 -10.12
CA GLY A 97 11.21 13.68 -11.21
C GLY A 97 9.97 12.98 -11.78
N ARG A 98 9.33 13.65 -12.77
CA ARG A 98 8.17 13.09 -13.48
C ARG A 98 8.54 12.14 -14.62
N SER A 99 9.82 11.88 -14.83
CA SER A 99 10.28 10.95 -15.89
C SER A 99 10.02 9.48 -15.54
N TRP A 100 9.92 9.16 -14.25
CA TRP A 100 9.57 7.85 -13.73
C TRP A 100 8.43 8.00 -12.75
N LEU A 101 7.29 7.39 -13.08
CA LEU A 101 6.07 7.46 -12.27
C LEU A 101 5.74 6.08 -11.73
N LYS A 102 5.65 5.96 -10.41
CA LYS A 102 5.12 4.76 -9.77
C LYS A 102 3.60 4.84 -9.75
N VAL A 103 2.95 3.94 -10.50
CA VAL A 103 1.49 3.80 -10.53
C VAL A 103 1.15 2.54 -9.73
N LYS A 104 0.55 2.73 -8.57
CA LYS A 104 0.20 1.63 -7.67
C LYS A 104 -1.18 1.07 -8.00
N ASN A 105 -1.35 -0.23 -7.81
CA ASN A 105 -2.66 -0.85 -7.72
C ASN A 105 -3.27 -0.46 -6.37
N VAL A 106 -4.32 0.33 -6.43
CA VAL A 106 -5.07 0.77 -5.26
C VAL A 106 -6.32 -0.09 -5.16
N ARG A 107 -6.48 -0.77 -4.03
CA ARG A 107 -7.68 -1.52 -3.69
C ARG A 107 -8.60 -0.63 -2.88
N ARG A 108 -9.88 -0.92 -2.92
CA ARG A 108 -10.88 -0.27 -2.08
C ARG A 108 -11.61 -1.32 -1.27
N GLN A 109 -11.96 -0.97 -0.05
CA GLN A 109 -12.70 -1.81 0.88
C GLN A 109 -13.61 -0.92 1.70
N GLU A 110 -14.83 -1.34 1.89
CA GLU A 110 -15.71 -0.76 2.89
C GLU A 110 -15.31 -1.29 4.27
N VAL A 111 -15.27 -0.42 5.25
CA VAL A 111 -14.89 -0.75 6.62
C VAL A 111 -15.80 -0.05 7.61
N VAL A 112 -16.04 -0.70 8.74
CA VAL A 112 -16.83 -0.15 9.85
C VAL A 112 -15.92 0.66 10.77
N ILE A 113 -16.36 1.84 11.16
CA ILE A 113 -15.65 2.66 12.12
C ILE A 113 -16.01 2.20 13.54
N GLY A 114 -15.03 1.71 14.29
CA GLY A 114 -15.21 1.27 15.67
C GLY A 114 -14.56 2.20 16.70
N GLY A 115 -13.95 3.30 16.24
CA GLY A 115 -13.32 4.29 17.11
C GLY A 115 -12.34 5.19 16.38
N TRP A 116 -11.63 5.99 17.18
CA TRP A 116 -10.53 6.84 16.67
C TRP A 116 -9.40 6.97 17.68
N LEU A 117 -8.26 7.43 17.21
CA LEU A 117 -7.15 7.91 18.02
C LEU A 117 -7.13 9.43 18.00
N PRO A 118 -6.90 10.09 19.15
CA PRO A 118 -6.61 11.52 19.16
C PRO A 118 -5.38 11.86 18.31
N GLY A 119 -5.39 13.02 17.71
CA GLY A 119 -4.24 13.56 17.00
C GLY A 119 -3.12 13.98 17.94
N GLU A 120 -1.92 14.14 17.40
CA GLU A 120 -0.74 14.59 18.13
C GLU A 120 -0.32 15.99 17.65
N GLY A 121 0.35 16.75 18.52
CA GLY A 121 0.89 18.08 18.22
C GLY A 121 -0.18 19.10 17.83
N ARG A 122 -0.15 19.62 16.61
CA ARG A 122 -1.13 20.64 16.14
C ARG A 122 -2.57 20.16 16.08
N ARG A 123 -2.80 18.85 16.10
CA ARG A 123 -4.14 18.21 16.09
C ARG A 123 -4.49 17.59 17.44
N GLU A 124 -3.85 18.02 18.51
CA GLU A 124 -4.14 17.53 19.86
C GLU A 124 -5.61 17.77 20.19
N GLY A 125 -6.31 16.73 20.58
CA GLY A 125 -7.75 16.76 20.84
C GLY A 125 -8.68 16.62 19.62
N GLU A 126 -8.14 16.62 18.42
CA GLU A 126 -8.86 16.31 17.18
C GLU A 126 -8.74 14.83 16.78
N LEU A 127 -9.47 14.44 15.74
CA LEU A 127 -9.37 13.10 15.17
C LEU A 127 -8.02 12.94 14.44
N GLY A 128 -7.15 12.08 14.98
CA GLY A 128 -5.85 11.76 14.39
C GLY A 128 -5.91 10.59 13.40
N ALA A 129 -6.62 9.52 13.75
CA ALA A 129 -6.82 8.36 12.88
C ALA A 129 -8.11 7.61 13.25
N LEU A 130 -8.87 7.13 12.26
CA LEU A 130 -9.98 6.20 12.48
C LEU A 130 -9.45 4.80 12.80
N LEU A 131 -10.15 4.09 13.68
CA LEU A 131 -9.97 2.68 13.96
C LEU A 131 -11.08 1.92 13.24
N VAL A 132 -10.70 1.04 12.33
CA VAL A 132 -11.64 0.41 11.41
C VAL A 132 -11.61 -1.11 11.50
N GLY A 133 -12.73 -1.73 11.12
CA GLY A 133 -12.90 -3.16 11.12
C GLY A 133 -13.87 -3.66 10.05
N TYR A 134 -14.06 -4.96 10.04
CA TYR A 134 -15.03 -5.69 9.22
C TYR A 134 -15.65 -6.80 10.04
N TYR A 135 -16.85 -7.26 9.67
CA TYR A 135 -17.50 -8.36 10.35
C TYR A 135 -17.03 -9.72 9.82
N ASP A 136 -16.76 -10.63 10.74
CA ASP A 136 -16.39 -12.02 10.48
C ASP A 136 -17.06 -12.92 11.52
N GLY A 137 -18.00 -13.76 11.09
CA GLY A 137 -18.78 -14.63 11.98
C GLY A 137 -19.62 -13.88 13.02
N GLY A 138 -20.02 -12.64 12.75
CA GLY A 138 -20.77 -11.77 13.67
C GLY A 138 -19.90 -10.90 14.59
N ASP A 139 -18.60 -11.14 14.64
CA ASP A 139 -17.63 -10.35 15.38
C ASP A 139 -17.03 -9.22 14.54
N LEU A 140 -16.91 -8.02 15.09
CA LEU A 140 -16.17 -6.95 14.44
C LEU A 140 -14.65 -7.18 14.61
N ARG A 141 -13.95 -7.51 13.53
CA ARG A 141 -12.50 -7.73 13.51
C ARG A 141 -11.75 -6.45 13.21
N TYR A 142 -10.72 -6.14 13.99
CA TYR A 142 -9.91 -4.94 13.81
C TYR A 142 -9.06 -5.03 12.52
N ALA A 143 -9.28 -4.11 11.59
CA ALA A 143 -8.58 -4.04 10.30
C ALA A 143 -7.45 -3.00 10.26
N GLY A 144 -7.24 -2.23 11.32
CA GLY A 144 -6.15 -1.25 11.40
C GLY A 144 -6.61 0.19 11.63
N LYS A 145 -5.67 1.12 11.45
CA LYS A 145 -5.94 2.57 11.60
C LYS A 145 -5.77 3.31 10.28
N VAL A 146 -6.65 4.27 10.03
CA VAL A 146 -6.65 5.16 8.86
C VAL A 146 -6.32 6.56 9.32
N GLY A 147 -5.13 7.07 9.01
CA GLY A 147 -4.63 8.38 9.46
C GLY A 147 -4.44 9.40 8.35
N THR A 148 -4.85 9.09 7.12
CA THR A 148 -4.68 9.93 5.94
C THR A 148 -5.91 9.88 5.04
N GLY A 149 -6.02 10.83 4.10
CA GLY A 149 -7.12 10.91 3.14
C GLY A 149 -8.25 11.83 3.58
N PHE A 150 -8.17 12.45 4.75
CA PHE A 150 -9.14 13.40 5.25
C PHE A 150 -8.78 14.81 4.82
N ASP A 151 -9.76 15.57 4.42
CA ASP A 151 -9.70 17.02 4.40
C ASP A 151 -10.26 17.61 5.71
N GLU A 152 -10.28 18.95 5.82
CA GLU A 152 -10.79 19.62 7.03
C GLU A 152 -12.32 19.47 7.21
N ALA A 153 -13.06 19.34 6.11
CA ALA A 153 -14.50 19.12 6.15
C ALA A 153 -14.82 17.70 6.62
N ASP A 154 -14.06 16.70 6.14
CA ASP A 154 -14.15 15.32 6.59
C ASP A 154 -13.92 15.22 8.09
N LEU A 155 -12.85 15.84 8.60
CA LEU A 155 -12.52 15.79 10.03
C LEU A 155 -13.62 16.38 10.91
N ARG A 156 -14.21 17.50 10.50
CA ARG A 156 -15.33 18.12 11.22
C ARG A 156 -16.56 17.22 11.21
N MET A 157 -16.96 16.75 10.02
CA MET A 157 -18.11 15.86 9.83
C MET A 157 -17.97 14.56 10.62
N LEU A 158 -16.81 13.92 10.56
CA LEU A 158 -16.53 12.67 11.29
C LEU A 158 -16.60 12.90 12.81
N ARG A 159 -16.02 13.97 13.33
CA ARG A 159 -16.11 14.32 14.74
C ARG A 159 -17.57 14.48 15.18
N ASP A 160 -18.36 15.22 14.43
CA ASP A 160 -19.76 15.49 14.79
C ASP A 160 -20.62 14.21 14.72
N ARG A 161 -20.36 13.33 13.76
CA ARG A 161 -21.08 12.05 13.63
C ARG A 161 -20.61 10.98 14.64
N LEU A 162 -19.35 10.97 15.03
CA LEU A 162 -18.80 9.99 15.97
C LEU A 162 -19.03 10.36 17.43
N ALA A 163 -19.15 11.65 17.76
CA ALA A 163 -19.30 12.09 19.14
C ALA A 163 -20.50 11.47 19.88
N PRO A 164 -21.72 11.40 19.30
CA PRO A 164 -22.87 10.77 19.95
C PRO A 164 -22.77 9.25 20.08
N LEU A 165 -21.89 8.60 19.30
CA LEU A 165 -21.72 7.15 19.27
C LEU A 165 -20.67 6.63 20.25
N ARG A 166 -20.11 7.48 21.13
CA ARG A 166 -19.08 7.06 22.09
C ARG A 166 -19.54 5.92 23.00
N ARG A 167 -18.62 4.98 23.22
CA ARG A 167 -18.80 3.86 24.16
C ARG A 167 -17.54 3.63 25.00
N GLU A 168 -17.69 3.00 26.15
CA GLU A 168 -16.60 2.76 27.11
C GLU A 168 -15.69 1.60 26.72
N THR A 169 -16.24 0.58 26.08
CA THR A 169 -15.53 -0.65 25.77
C THR A 169 -15.28 -0.77 24.26
N SER A 170 -14.22 -1.51 23.89
CA SER A 170 -13.91 -1.78 22.50
C SER A 170 -15.00 -2.57 21.79
N PRO A 171 -15.43 -2.20 20.57
CA PRO A 171 -16.32 -3.02 19.77
C PRO A 171 -15.59 -4.15 19.05
N PHE A 172 -14.26 -4.14 19.03
CA PHE A 172 -13.47 -5.10 18.28
C PHE A 172 -13.28 -6.40 19.07
N ALA A 173 -13.50 -7.53 18.42
CA ALA A 173 -13.19 -8.86 18.94
C ALA A 173 -11.74 -9.26 18.63
N GLY A 174 -11.12 -10.01 19.51
CA GLY A 174 -9.76 -10.50 19.36
C GLY A 174 -8.70 -9.40 19.46
N ARG A 175 -8.01 -9.11 18.37
CA ARG A 175 -6.96 -8.08 18.33
C ARG A 175 -7.51 -6.70 18.65
N GLN A 176 -6.86 -6.02 19.58
CA GLN A 176 -7.25 -4.68 20.02
C GLN A 176 -6.37 -3.59 19.38
N PRO A 177 -6.92 -2.37 19.18
CA PRO A 177 -6.11 -1.21 18.81
C PRO A 177 -5.17 -0.78 19.95
N GLN A 178 -4.30 0.16 19.65
CA GLN A 178 -3.36 0.72 20.64
C GLN A 178 -4.09 1.46 21.76
N ARG A 179 -3.41 1.67 22.90
CA ARG A 179 -3.93 2.42 24.04
C ARG A 179 -4.25 3.88 23.65
N GLY A 180 -5.21 4.48 24.36
CA GLY A 180 -5.66 5.86 24.10
C GLY A 180 -6.73 5.97 23.02
N ALA A 181 -7.28 4.86 22.57
CA ALA A 181 -8.40 4.83 21.64
C ALA A 181 -9.69 5.33 22.30
N VAL A 182 -10.48 6.11 21.57
CA VAL A 182 -11.87 6.44 21.87
C VAL A 182 -12.75 5.53 21.03
N PHE A 183 -13.57 4.70 21.67
CA PHE A 183 -14.43 3.74 20.98
C PHE A 183 -15.81 4.31 20.69
N VAL A 184 -16.45 3.80 19.64
CA VAL A 184 -17.82 4.16 19.23
C VAL A 184 -18.64 2.91 18.92
N GLU A 185 -19.96 3.07 18.97
CA GLU A 185 -20.88 2.09 18.40
C GLU A 185 -20.58 1.93 16.91
N PRO A 186 -20.40 0.69 16.41
CA PRO A 186 -19.95 0.42 15.06
C PRO A 186 -21.10 0.53 14.04
N GLU A 187 -21.60 1.76 13.88
CA GLU A 187 -22.72 2.08 12.99
C GLU A 187 -22.29 2.72 11.68
N LEU A 188 -21.18 3.49 11.69
CA LEU A 188 -20.71 4.21 10.52
C LEU A 188 -19.80 3.36 9.65
N VAL A 189 -20.03 3.41 8.35
CA VAL A 189 -19.21 2.76 7.32
C VAL A 189 -18.46 3.81 6.52
N CYS A 190 -17.21 3.54 6.19
CA CYS A 190 -16.46 4.36 5.26
C CYS A 190 -15.74 3.48 4.22
N GLU A 191 -15.46 4.06 3.06
CA GLU A 191 -14.60 3.46 2.06
C GLU A 191 -13.15 3.86 2.35
N VAL A 192 -12.24 2.90 2.23
CA VAL A 192 -10.80 3.11 2.32
C VAL A 192 -10.09 2.56 1.10
N ALA A 193 -9.14 3.33 0.60
CA ALA A 193 -8.18 2.88 -0.39
C ALA A 193 -6.95 2.33 0.33
N PHE A 194 -6.43 1.17 -0.09
CA PHE A 194 -5.28 0.53 0.55
C PHE A 194 -4.44 -0.26 -0.45
N THR A 195 -3.24 -0.69 -0.05
CA THR A 195 -2.33 -1.39 -0.95
C THR A 195 -2.59 -2.90 -0.94
N GLU A 196 -2.65 -3.49 0.25
CA GLU A 196 -2.81 -4.94 0.45
C GLU A 196 -3.31 -5.25 1.87
N TRP A 197 -3.85 -6.45 2.06
CA TRP A 197 -4.05 -7.02 3.38
C TRP A 197 -2.73 -7.62 3.89
N THR A 198 -2.36 -7.34 5.12
CA THR A 198 -1.21 -7.96 5.76
C THR A 198 -1.56 -9.38 6.22
N GLN A 199 -0.56 -10.21 6.48
CA GLN A 199 -0.76 -11.54 7.09
C GLN A 199 -1.49 -11.48 8.45
N ALA A 200 -1.38 -10.33 9.14
CA ALA A 200 -2.06 -10.09 10.40
C ALA A 200 -3.52 -9.63 10.25
N GLY A 201 -4.09 -9.64 9.04
CA GLY A 201 -5.47 -9.24 8.74
C GLY A 201 -5.72 -7.74 8.88
N THR A 202 -4.70 -6.89 8.68
CA THR A 202 -4.85 -5.44 8.70
C THR A 202 -4.56 -4.81 7.34
N LEU A 203 -5.15 -3.66 7.07
CA LEU A 203 -4.93 -2.88 5.87
C LEU A 203 -3.54 -2.24 5.88
N ARG A 204 -2.84 -2.28 4.74
CA ARG A 204 -1.56 -1.61 4.56
C ARG A 204 -1.73 -0.29 3.83
N HIS A 205 -1.18 0.79 4.40
CA HIS A 205 -1.29 2.16 3.89
C HIS A 205 -2.73 2.59 3.56
N PRO A 206 -3.70 2.40 4.48
CA PRO A 206 -5.07 2.79 4.21
C PRO A 206 -5.21 4.32 4.17
N SER A 207 -6.08 4.79 3.28
CA SER A 207 -6.44 6.19 3.08
C SER A 207 -7.95 6.31 2.99
N TYR A 208 -8.53 7.21 3.76
CA TYR A 208 -9.97 7.50 3.77
C TYR A 208 -10.43 8.04 2.40
N GLN A 209 -11.61 7.60 1.96
CA GLN A 209 -12.19 7.99 0.67
C GLN A 209 -13.58 8.62 0.83
N GLY A 210 -14.24 8.46 1.97
CA GLY A 210 -15.55 9.01 2.26
C GLY A 210 -16.41 8.07 3.12
N LEU A 211 -17.45 8.63 3.77
CA LEU A 211 -18.49 7.82 4.42
C LEU A 211 -19.39 7.14 3.38
N ARG A 212 -19.97 6.01 3.78
CA ARG A 212 -20.92 5.23 2.99
C ARG A 212 -22.22 5.12 3.78
N ASP A 213 -23.15 6.04 3.53
CA ASP A 213 -24.45 6.05 4.19
C ASP A 213 -25.44 5.03 3.55
N ASP A 214 -25.07 4.46 2.43
CA ASP A 214 -25.83 3.47 1.66
C ASP A 214 -25.58 2.02 2.08
N LYS A 215 -24.59 1.77 2.97
CA LYS A 215 -24.17 0.42 3.39
C LYS A 215 -24.43 0.20 4.88
N PRO A 216 -25.24 -0.80 5.28
CA PRO A 216 -25.38 -1.20 6.68
C PRO A 216 -24.06 -1.75 7.23
N ALA A 217 -23.66 -1.33 8.44
CA ALA A 217 -22.41 -1.76 9.06
C ALA A 217 -22.30 -3.29 9.21
N GLY A 218 -23.41 -3.96 9.57
CA GLY A 218 -23.42 -5.42 9.74
C GLY A 218 -23.18 -6.23 8.46
N GLU A 219 -23.27 -5.61 7.29
CA GLU A 219 -23.01 -6.26 5.99
C GLU A 219 -21.56 -6.07 5.49
N VAL A 220 -20.75 -5.32 6.24
CA VAL A 220 -19.37 -5.05 5.86
C VAL A 220 -18.50 -6.24 6.25
N VAL A 221 -18.11 -7.03 5.27
CA VAL A 221 -17.23 -8.18 5.40
C VAL A 221 -15.91 -7.92 4.66
N ARG A 222 -14.87 -8.68 5.00
CA ARG A 222 -13.64 -8.65 4.23
C ARG A 222 -13.91 -9.22 2.84
N GLU A 223 -13.68 -8.41 1.81
CA GLU A 223 -13.75 -8.88 0.44
C GLU A 223 -12.63 -9.89 0.17
N GLU A 224 -13.03 -11.11 -0.19
CA GLU A 224 -12.10 -12.11 -0.68
C GLU A 224 -11.62 -11.70 -2.06
N GLN A 225 -10.35 -11.85 -2.31
CA GLN A 225 -9.79 -11.61 -3.62
C GLN A 225 -9.96 -12.85 -4.47
N PRO A 226 -10.34 -12.72 -5.73
CA PRO A 226 -10.14 -13.82 -6.66
C PRO A 226 -8.65 -14.15 -6.68
N GLU A 227 -8.34 -15.41 -6.45
CA GLU A 227 -7.01 -16.00 -6.60
C GLU A 227 -6.46 -15.84 -8.03
#